data_4e85c1550fb168c137a2a73c2fce03ee
#
_entry.id   4e85c1550fb168c137a2a73c2fce03ee
#
_cell.length_a   1.000
_cell.length_b   1.000
_cell.length_c   1.000
_cell.angle_alpha   90.00
_cell.angle_beta   90.00
_cell.angle_gamma   90.00
#
_symmetry.space_group_name_H-M   'P 1'
#
loop_
_entity.id
_entity.type
_entity.pdbx_description
1 polymer ?
#
loop_
_entity_poly.entity_id
_entity_poly.type
_entity_poly.pdbx_seq_one_letter_code
_entity_poly.pdbx_strand_id
1 'polypeptide(L)'
;MPSRRRPRSDSTSSVSRRGFIARVGGAAAGAVAIGAAPPFAGSHAAYAATPPDRFGRMFPDLGPFIPADDRRRAALMDIGRPGGIMDARDPLAEGPVRLITNPELSPNNRDAQDGTTIHMTAGVTFFGQFLDHDMTFDTASPLGIPTTPESSPNSRTPSFDLDTVYGGGPVASPSFYEPDRTKLRIESGGLFEDVPRQSNGTAIISDPRNDENAIISGFQSAFILAHNRIVDQLRGQGVPANQQFAQARRILTWHYHWIILKEFLPTIVGQPMVNTVLSGGRRWFRPDPSPAFIPVEFQIAYRFGHSMIRPSYRLNLAGNPDGTAFFGFIFDPAGEGQADPVDLRGGARARRRFVGWQTFFDFGGAQTTNVRPNKRIDTRISTPLFNLPLGAIASGDPPTSLATRNLLRTMTWGVPAGQLIAQRMGYPVLHLQELAGYGVALENHTPLWYYVLAEAERMTNGVTLGPCGGRIIAEVFIGLLQLDPAGYLRVQPNWTPTLPAATPGTFKMTDLLRWARVDPASRGQ
;
A
#
# COMPACT_ATOMS: atom_id res chain seq x y z
N MET A 1 -36.76 27.69 -49.27
CA MET A 1 -36.51 26.71 -48.21
C MET A 1 -35.06 26.28 -48.28
N PRO A 2 -34.18 26.64 -47.33
CA PRO A 2 -32.80 26.18 -47.31
C PRO A 2 -32.65 25.01 -46.35
N SER A 3 -31.87 24.01 -46.75
CA SER A 3 -31.49 22.78 -46.11
C SER A 3 -30.64 23.02 -44.86
N ARG A 4 -31.05 22.43 -43.72
CA ARG A 4 -30.25 22.40 -42.48
C ARG A 4 -29.09 21.41 -42.62
N ARG A 5 -27.86 21.90 -42.58
CA ARG A 5 -26.65 21.08 -42.34
C ARG A 5 -26.56 20.76 -40.83
N ARG A 6 -26.35 19.47 -40.49
CA ARG A 6 -25.95 19.02 -39.15
C ARG A 6 -24.46 19.25 -38.96
N PRO A 7 -23.99 19.62 -37.77
CA PRO A 7 -22.56 19.67 -37.51
C PRO A 7 -21.99 18.26 -37.32
N ARG A 8 -20.79 18.06 -37.84
CA ARG A 8 -19.98 16.85 -37.65
C ARG A 8 -19.46 16.85 -36.20
N SER A 9 -19.63 15.74 -35.50
CA SER A 9 -18.98 15.45 -34.22
C SER A 9 -17.51 15.12 -34.46
N ASP A 10 -16.60 15.92 -33.94
CA ASP A 10 -15.18 15.58 -33.84
C ASP A 10 -15.01 14.42 -32.87
N SER A 11 -14.61 13.27 -33.39
CA SER A 11 -14.19 12.13 -32.57
C SER A 11 -12.76 12.37 -32.13
N THR A 12 -12.59 12.81 -30.88
CA THR A 12 -11.31 12.72 -30.19
C THR A 12 -10.99 11.24 -29.96
N SER A 13 -10.04 10.72 -30.71
CA SER A 13 -9.51 9.37 -30.55
C SER A 13 -8.76 9.29 -29.21
N SER A 14 -9.38 8.66 -28.21
CA SER A 14 -8.68 8.24 -26.99
C SER A 14 -7.69 7.13 -27.39
N VAL A 15 -6.41 7.40 -27.30
CA VAL A 15 -5.36 6.39 -27.46
C VAL A 15 -5.47 5.42 -26.27
N SER A 16 -5.87 4.20 -26.55
CA SER A 16 -5.99 3.15 -25.53
C SER A 16 -4.60 2.84 -24.95
N ARG A 17 -4.53 2.70 -23.62
CA ARG A 17 -3.30 2.34 -22.87
C ARG A 17 -2.61 1.06 -23.39
N ARG A 18 -3.32 0.18 -24.09
CA ARG A 18 -2.75 -1.02 -24.73
C ARG A 18 -1.68 -0.71 -25.79
N GLY A 19 -1.78 0.41 -26.49
CA GLY A 19 -0.78 0.80 -27.51
C GLY A 19 0.54 1.30 -26.94
N PHE A 20 0.55 1.68 -25.65
CA PHE A 20 1.73 2.22 -25.00
C PHE A 20 2.69 1.12 -24.49
N ILE A 21 2.17 0.05 -23.91
CA ILE A 21 2.99 -1.07 -23.37
C ILE A 21 3.71 -1.83 -24.49
N ALA A 22 3.11 -1.94 -25.67
CA ALA A 22 3.68 -2.68 -26.81
C ALA A 22 4.89 -1.98 -27.48
N ARG A 23 5.14 -0.70 -27.21
CA ARG A 23 6.23 0.06 -27.86
C ARG A 23 7.52 0.22 -27.02
N VAL A 24 7.51 -0.17 -25.75
CA VAL A 24 8.69 -0.06 -24.86
C VAL A 24 9.47 -1.38 -24.73
N GLY A 25 8.97 -2.48 -25.29
CA GLY A 25 9.53 -3.84 -25.18
C GLY A 25 10.60 -4.26 -26.21
N GLY A 26 11.18 -3.34 -26.94
CA GLY A 26 12.14 -3.68 -27.99
C GLY A 26 13.49 -2.99 -27.85
N ALA A 27 14.40 -3.45 -27.01
CA ALA A 27 15.85 -3.41 -27.22
C ALA A 27 16.63 -4.13 -26.08
N ALA A 28 17.54 -5.00 -26.51
CA ALA A 28 18.70 -5.57 -25.84
C ALA A 28 18.55 -6.92 -25.13
N ALA A 29 18.62 -8.00 -25.91
CA ALA A 29 19.15 -9.29 -25.48
C ALA A 29 20.68 -9.28 -25.52
N GLY A 30 21.31 -9.43 -24.36
CA GLY A 30 22.73 -9.70 -24.21
C GLY A 30 22.92 -10.82 -23.21
N ALA A 31 23.17 -12.04 -23.68
CA ALA A 31 23.41 -13.21 -22.84
C ALA A 31 24.82 -13.18 -22.25
N VAL A 32 24.94 -13.31 -20.91
CA VAL A 32 26.16 -13.76 -20.25
C VAL A 32 25.81 -14.95 -19.36
N ALA A 33 26.37 -16.11 -19.69
CA ALA A 33 26.25 -17.34 -18.93
C ALA A 33 27.15 -17.29 -17.72
N ILE A 34 26.63 -17.58 -16.52
CA ILE A 34 27.42 -17.91 -15.32
C ILE A 34 26.85 -19.15 -14.63
N GLY A 35 27.73 -20.07 -14.41
CA GLY A 35 27.80 -21.35 -13.76
C GLY A 35 26.67 -21.84 -12.87
N ALA A 36 26.30 -23.11 -13.10
CA ALA A 36 25.33 -23.89 -12.39
C ALA A 36 25.81 -24.35 -11.00
N ALA A 37 24.95 -24.22 -9.99
CA ALA A 37 25.02 -24.95 -8.72
C ALA A 37 24.07 -26.18 -8.78
N PRO A 38 24.35 -27.27 -8.03
CA PRO A 38 23.69 -28.57 -8.25
C PRO A 38 22.22 -28.60 -7.77
N PRO A 39 21.40 -29.47 -8.35
CA PRO A 39 19.97 -29.50 -8.09
C PRO A 39 19.63 -30.32 -6.85
N PHE A 40 18.88 -29.74 -5.93
CA PHE A 40 18.04 -30.52 -5.01
C PHE A 40 16.73 -30.87 -5.73
N ALA A 41 16.56 -32.15 -6.04
CA ALA A 41 15.38 -32.69 -6.70
C ALA A 41 14.18 -32.72 -5.74
N GLY A 42 13.31 -31.72 -5.85
CA GLY A 42 11.92 -31.76 -5.45
C GLY A 42 11.11 -31.40 -6.68
N SER A 43 10.18 -32.24 -7.11
CA SER A 43 9.30 -31.96 -8.25
C SER A 43 8.43 -30.75 -7.96
N HIS A 44 8.88 -29.58 -8.41
CA HIS A 44 8.08 -28.36 -8.42
C HIS A 44 7.37 -28.29 -9.77
N ALA A 45 6.03 -28.21 -9.74
CA ALA A 45 5.28 -27.87 -10.94
C ALA A 45 5.85 -26.56 -11.50
N ALA A 46 6.27 -26.58 -12.77
CA ALA A 46 6.74 -25.39 -13.45
C ALA A 46 5.59 -24.38 -13.48
N TYR A 47 5.81 -23.20 -12.91
CA TYR A 47 4.88 -22.09 -13.05
C TYR A 47 4.80 -21.75 -14.54
N ALA A 48 3.57 -21.76 -15.10
CA ALA A 48 3.37 -21.14 -16.40
C ALA A 48 3.81 -19.66 -16.29
N ALA A 49 4.56 -19.17 -17.26
CA ALA A 49 5.06 -17.79 -17.24
C ALA A 49 3.87 -16.82 -17.11
N THR A 50 3.75 -16.17 -15.94
CA THR A 50 2.73 -15.15 -15.69
C THR A 50 3.23 -13.84 -16.27
N PRO A 51 2.50 -13.18 -17.20
CA PRO A 51 2.87 -11.86 -17.67
C PRO A 51 2.93 -10.85 -16.52
N PRO A 52 3.82 -9.86 -16.56
CA PRO A 52 4.00 -8.90 -15.47
C PRO A 52 2.79 -7.98 -15.25
N ASP A 53 1.93 -7.84 -16.26
CA ASP A 53 0.66 -7.09 -16.18
C ASP A 53 -0.52 -7.96 -15.72
N ARG A 54 -0.25 -9.13 -15.12
CA ARG A 54 -1.25 -10.07 -14.59
C ARG A 54 -0.89 -10.50 -13.18
N PHE A 55 -1.92 -10.89 -12.43
CA PHE A 55 -1.71 -11.60 -11.16
C PHE A 55 -1.35 -13.06 -11.44
N GLY A 56 -0.66 -13.68 -10.50
CA GLY A 56 -0.32 -15.10 -10.53
C GLY A 56 -0.62 -15.79 -9.20
N ARG A 57 -0.10 -17.01 -9.00
CA ARG A 57 -0.28 -17.79 -7.78
C ARG A 57 1.05 -18.13 -7.13
N MET A 58 1.10 -18.08 -5.80
CA MET A 58 2.22 -18.58 -4.99
C MET A 58 2.08 -20.09 -4.71
N PHE A 59 0.83 -20.57 -4.65
CA PHE A 59 0.48 -21.97 -4.39
C PHE A 59 -0.49 -22.51 -5.47
N PRO A 60 -0.04 -22.70 -6.72
CA PRO A 60 -0.91 -23.07 -7.83
C PRO A 60 -1.50 -24.48 -7.72
N ASP A 61 -0.93 -25.32 -6.86
CA ASP A 61 -1.38 -26.69 -6.59
C ASP A 61 -2.39 -26.81 -5.45
N LEU A 62 -2.68 -25.70 -4.74
CA LEU A 62 -3.73 -25.63 -3.73
C LEU A 62 -5.03 -25.13 -4.33
N GLY A 63 -6.14 -25.82 -4.05
CA GLY A 63 -7.48 -25.40 -4.45
C GLY A 63 -7.99 -24.19 -3.66
N PRO A 64 -9.11 -23.59 -4.10
CA PRO A 64 -9.76 -22.49 -3.39
C PRO A 64 -10.20 -22.93 -1.98
N PHE A 65 -10.29 -21.94 -1.06
CA PHE A 65 -10.64 -22.21 0.34
C PHE A 65 -12.02 -22.85 0.51
N ILE A 66 -12.98 -22.47 -0.33
CA ILE A 66 -14.32 -23.04 -0.44
C ILE A 66 -14.83 -22.90 -1.88
N PRO A 67 -15.81 -23.72 -2.31
CA PRO A 67 -16.54 -23.47 -3.55
C PRO A 67 -17.24 -22.11 -3.54
N ALA A 68 -17.27 -21.43 -4.69
CA ALA A 68 -17.94 -20.15 -4.84
C ALA A 68 -19.42 -20.36 -5.17
N ASP A 69 -20.30 -20.23 -4.17
CA ASP A 69 -21.75 -20.26 -4.30
C ASP A 69 -22.42 -19.16 -3.47
N ASP A 70 -23.72 -19.00 -3.64
CA ASP A 70 -24.48 -17.91 -2.98
C ASP A 70 -24.53 -18.05 -1.46
N ARG A 71 -24.62 -19.29 -0.93
CA ARG A 71 -24.61 -19.54 0.52
C ARG A 71 -23.30 -19.11 1.15
N ARG A 72 -22.17 -19.44 0.52
CA ARG A 72 -20.83 -19.08 1.00
C ARG A 72 -20.55 -17.59 0.82
N ARG A 73 -21.02 -17.02 -0.30
CA ARG A 73 -20.97 -15.56 -0.51
C ARG A 73 -21.74 -14.81 0.56
N ALA A 74 -22.97 -15.25 0.89
CA ALA A 74 -23.79 -14.65 1.94
C ALA A 74 -23.11 -14.72 3.32
N ALA A 75 -22.45 -15.85 3.65
CA ALA A 75 -21.67 -16.00 4.89
C ALA A 75 -20.52 -14.97 4.96
N LEU A 76 -19.75 -14.82 3.86
CA LEU A 76 -18.67 -13.82 3.81
C LEU A 76 -19.20 -12.39 3.94
N MET A 77 -20.34 -12.10 3.33
CA MET A 77 -20.98 -10.79 3.45
C MET A 77 -21.46 -10.53 4.87
N ASP A 78 -22.00 -11.53 5.57
CA ASP A 78 -22.44 -11.38 6.97
C ASP A 78 -21.26 -11.19 7.93
N ILE A 79 -20.14 -11.88 7.72
CA ILE A 79 -18.90 -11.68 8.48
C ILE A 79 -18.41 -10.24 8.35
N GLY A 80 -18.42 -9.70 7.13
CA GLY A 80 -17.85 -8.39 6.79
C GLY A 80 -18.84 -7.22 6.81
N ARG A 81 -20.12 -7.40 7.16
CA ARG A 81 -21.11 -6.31 7.21
C ARG A 81 -20.88 -5.35 8.38
N PRO A 82 -21.42 -4.12 8.34
CA PRO A 82 -21.52 -3.26 9.51
C PRO A 82 -22.18 -3.99 10.68
N GLY A 83 -21.60 -3.90 11.89
CA GLY A 83 -22.03 -4.64 13.07
C GLY A 83 -21.77 -6.15 13.02
N GLY A 84 -21.12 -6.68 11.98
CA GLY A 84 -20.69 -8.07 11.88
C GLY A 84 -19.55 -8.42 12.84
N ILE A 85 -19.08 -9.68 12.77
CA ILE A 85 -18.03 -10.17 13.69
C ILE A 85 -16.70 -9.41 13.53
N MET A 86 -16.42 -8.83 12.37
CA MET A 86 -15.20 -8.06 12.12
C MET A 86 -15.31 -6.58 12.50
N ASP A 87 -16.50 -6.06 12.77
CA ASP A 87 -16.65 -4.65 13.16
C ASP A 87 -16.17 -4.44 14.60
N ALA A 88 -15.22 -3.53 14.78
CA ALA A 88 -14.71 -3.14 16.10
C ALA A 88 -15.80 -2.46 16.95
N ARG A 89 -16.86 -1.96 16.34
CA ARG A 89 -17.97 -1.22 16.97
C ARG A 89 -17.47 -0.02 17.77
N ASP A 90 -16.56 0.74 17.14
CA ASP A 90 -16.04 1.96 17.73
C ASP A 90 -17.18 2.92 18.08
N PRO A 91 -17.21 3.52 19.28
CA PRO A 91 -18.27 4.44 19.69
C PRO A 91 -18.10 5.82 19.02
N LEU A 92 -18.45 5.93 17.74
CA LEU A 92 -18.19 7.11 16.89
C LEU A 92 -18.85 8.39 17.44
N ALA A 93 -19.93 8.27 18.22
CA ALA A 93 -20.58 9.41 18.88
C ALA A 93 -19.66 10.16 19.86
N GLU A 94 -18.59 9.53 20.36
CA GLU A 94 -17.61 10.15 21.23
C GLU A 94 -16.70 11.15 20.49
N GLY A 95 -16.72 11.14 19.18
CA GLY A 95 -15.96 12.03 18.32
C GLY A 95 -14.49 11.64 18.10
N PRO A 96 -13.86 12.19 17.06
CA PRO A 96 -12.54 11.77 16.61
C PRO A 96 -11.43 12.04 17.64
N VAL A 97 -11.54 13.11 18.43
CA VAL A 97 -10.54 13.46 19.45
C VAL A 97 -10.50 12.42 20.56
N ARG A 98 -11.67 12.07 21.13
CA ARG A 98 -11.72 11.12 22.24
C ARG A 98 -11.31 9.72 21.83
N LEU A 99 -11.69 9.28 20.62
CA LEU A 99 -11.33 7.96 20.13
C LEU A 99 -9.82 7.77 19.93
N ILE A 100 -9.07 8.81 19.55
CA ILE A 100 -7.62 8.69 19.38
C ILE A 100 -6.84 8.96 20.68
N THR A 101 -7.42 9.68 21.64
CA THR A 101 -6.73 10.05 22.89
C THR A 101 -7.09 9.18 24.08
N ASN A 102 -8.23 8.49 24.05
CA ASN A 102 -8.66 7.60 25.14
C ASN A 102 -8.81 6.15 24.64
N PRO A 103 -7.82 5.27 24.91
CA PRO A 103 -7.86 3.87 24.47
C PRO A 103 -8.98 3.05 25.14
N GLU A 104 -9.52 3.49 26.26
CA GLU A 104 -10.63 2.82 26.96
C GLU A 104 -11.94 2.83 26.16
N LEU A 105 -12.13 3.82 25.29
CA LEU A 105 -13.33 3.96 24.47
C LEU A 105 -13.43 2.92 23.35
N SER A 106 -12.32 2.35 22.93
CA SER A 106 -12.29 1.39 21.85
C SER A 106 -11.31 0.25 22.19
N PRO A 107 -11.74 -0.73 22.99
CA PRO A 107 -10.86 -1.81 23.47
C PRO A 107 -10.28 -2.67 22.35
N ASN A 108 -10.93 -2.72 21.19
CA ASN A 108 -10.39 -3.38 20.00
C ASN A 108 -9.38 -2.50 19.22
N ASN A 109 -9.28 -1.23 19.55
CA ASN A 109 -8.33 -0.27 18.94
C ASN A 109 -7.04 -0.19 19.77
N ARG A 110 -6.47 -1.33 20.12
CA ARG A 110 -5.28 -1.42 20.96
C ARG A 110 -4.04 -0.89 20.23
N ASP A 111 -3.14 -0.29 21.00
CA ASP A 111 -1.87 0.19 20.49
C ASP A 111 -0.93 -0.97 20.17
N ALA A 112 -0.24 -0.92 19.03
CA ALA A 112 0.81 -1.86 18.67
C ALA A 112 2.09 -1.53 19.46
N GLN A 113 2.15 -2.01 20.70
CA GLN A 113 3.25 -1.82 21.63
C GLN A 113 3.66 -3.16 22.25
N ASP A 114 4.92 -3.27 22.63
CA ASP A 114 5.46 -4.41 23.40
C ASP A 114 5.39 -4.22 24.92
N GLY A 115 4.66 -3.21 25.38
CA GLY A 115 4.48 -2.85 26.78
C GLY A 115 5.34 -1.66 27.24
N THR A 116 6.48 -1.41 26.60
CA THR A 116 7.39 -0.32 27.00
C THR A 116 7.74 0.62 25.82
N THR A 117 7.72 0.11 24.61
CA THR A 117 8.16 0.80 23.41
C THR A 117 7.09 0.73 22.34
N ILE A 118 6.89 1.80 21.58
CA ILE A 118 6.06 1.78 20.36
C ILE A 118 6.77 0.91 19.32
N HIS A 119 6.19 -0.24 19.00
CA HIS A 119 6.73 -1.13 17.98
C HIS A 119 6.50 -0.58 16.57
N MET A 120 5.27 -0.10 16.31
CA MET A 120 4.88 0.53 15.06
C MET A 120 4.17 1.85 15.32
N THR A 121 4.53 2.88 14.57
CA THR A 121 3.78 4.14 14.56
C THR A 121 2.65 4.10 13.54
N ALA A 122 1.66 4.99 13.68
CA ALA A 122 0.54 5.08 12.75
C ALA A 122 0.97 5.35 11.29
N GLY A 123 2.13 5.98 11.09
CA GLY A 123 2.69 6.22 9.76
C GLY A 123 3.05 4.95 8.99
N VAL A 124 3.39 3.87 9.69
CA VAL A 124 3.72 2.57 9.08
C VAL A 124 2.54 2.01 8.29
N THR A 125 1.30 2.17 8.79
CA THR A 125 0.08 1.75 8.08
C THR A 125 -0.04 2.40 6.71
N PHE A 126 0.09 3.72 6.68
CA PHE A 126 -0.07 4.50 5.44
C PHE A 126 1.13 4.38 4.50
N PHE A 127 2.32 4.16 5.04
CA PHE A 127 3.45 3.77 4.21
C PHE A 127 3.21 2.40 3.55
N GLY A 128 2.66 1.44 4.29
CA GLY A 128 2.21 0.15 3.72
C GLY A 128 1.16 0.32 2.62
N GLN A 129 0.21 1.24 2.77
CA GLN A 129 -0.76 1.58 1.74
C GLN A 129 -0.07 2.16 0.48
N PHE A 130 0.89 3.06 0.66
CA PHE A 130 1.68 3.62 -0.45
C PHE A 130 2.46 2.53 -1.20
N LEU A 131 3.03 1.54 -0.49
CA LEU A 131 3.69 0.38 -1.07
C LEU A 131 2.73 -0.50 -1.89
N ASP A 132 1.49 -0.73 -1.41
CA ASP A 132 0.47 -1.46 -2.19
C ASP A 132 0.14 -0.75 -3.49
N HIS A 133 -0.03 0.57 -3.43
CA HIS A 133 -0.34 1.39 -4.60
C HIS A 133 0.78 1.41 -5.65
N ASP A 134 2.01 1.15 -5.24
CA ASP A 134 3.16 1.05 -6.16
C ASP A 134 3.19 -0.30 -6.90
N MET A 135 2.70 -1.40 -6.25
CA MET A 135 2.82 -2.76 -6.78
C MET A 135 1.57 -3.29 -7.47
N THR A 136 0.38 -2.84 -7.04
CA THR A 136 -0.88 -3.49 -7.43
C THR A 136 -1.97 -2.49 -7.82
N PHE A 137 -2.71 -2.77 -8.89
CA PHE A 137 -3.94 -2.05 -9.20
C PHE A 137 -4.86 -2.88 -10.09
N ASP A 138 -5.90 -3.46 -9.49
CA ASP A 138 -6.97 -4.20 -10.19
C ASP A 138 -8.32 -3.49 -10.05
N THR A 139 -8.86 -3.03 -11.16
CA THR A 139 -10.19 -2.42 -11.25
C THR A 139 -11.18 -3.25 -12.09
N ALA A 140 -10.72 -4.36 -12.67
CA ALA A 140 -11.49 -5.11 -13.67
C ALA A 140 -12.08 -6.42 -13.14
N SER A 141 -11.52 -7.01 -12.06
CA SER A 141 -12.00 -8.29 -11.54
C SER A 141 -13.24 -8.10 -10.68
N PRO A 142 -14.41 -8.68 -11.02
CA PRO A 142 -15.65 -8.50 -10.29
C PRO A 142 -15.59 -9.17 -8.91
N LEU A 143 -16.09 -8.51 -7.87
CA LEU A 143 -16.06 -9.01 -6.50
C LEU A 143 -16.97 -10.23 -6.29
N GLY A 144 -16.43 -11.29 -5.69
CA GLY A 144 -17.17 -12.49 -5.34
C GLY A 144 -17.56 -13.37 -6.54
N ILE A 145 -17.12 -13.02 -7.75
CA ILE A 145 -17.32 -13.83 -8.96
C ILE A 145 -15.97 -14.48 -9.29
N PRO A 146 -15.91 -15.82 -9.39
CA PRO A 146 -14.66 -16.52 -9.69
C PRO A 146 -14.01 -16.02 -10.97
N THR A 147 -12.76 -15.63 -10.85
CA THR A 147 -11.92 -15.12 -11.95
C THR A 147 -10.53 -15.71 -11.78
N THR A 148 -9.91 -16.15 -12.86
CA THR A 148 -8.52 -16.62 -12.84
C THR A 148 -7.57 -15.45 -12.61
N PRO A 149 -6.63 -15.55 -11.65
CA PRO A 149 -5.63 -14.50 -11.43
C PRO A 149 -4.88 -14.14 -12.71
N GLU A 150 -4.50 -15.13 -13.49
CA GLU A 150 -3.73 -14.98 -14.73
C GLU A 150 -4.51 -14.23 -15.83
N SER A 151 -5.83 -14.11 -15.70
CA SER A 151 -6.68 -13.26 -16.56
C SER A 151 -6.97 -11.89 -15.95
N SER A 152 -6.66 -11.69 -14.66
CA SER A 152 -6.88 -10.43 -13.95
C SER A 152 -5.74 -9.45 -14.23
N PRO A 153 -6.03 -8.23 -14.72
CA PRO A 153 -4.99 -7.26 -15.03
C PRO A 153 -4.42 -6.64 -13.75
N ASN A 154 -3.10 -6.49 -13.71
CA ASN A 154 -2.41 -5.60 -12.79
C ASN A 154 -1.95 -4.35 -13.56
N SER A 155 -2.50 -3.20 -13.26
CA SER A 155 -2.17 -1.95 -13.95
C SER A 155 -0.93 -1.24 -13.37
N ARG A 156 -0.23 -1.89 -12.43
CA ARG A 156 1.05 -1.45 -11.86
C ARG A 156 2.17 -2.39 -12.25
N THR A 157 3.38 -1.87 -12.27
CA THR A 157 4.58 -2.72 -12.37
C THR A 157 4.71 -3.55 -11.10
N PRO A 158 4.93 -4.87 -11.18
CA PRO A 158 5.18 -5.69 -9.99
C PRO A 158 6.60 -5.45 -9.44
N SER A 159 6.86 -4.23 -8.98
CA SER A 159 8.14 -3.72 -8.50
C SER A 159 7.93 -2.53 -7.59
N PHE A 160 8.93 -2.18 -6.79
CA PHE A 160 8.97 -0.95 -6.00
C PHE A 160 9.68 0.17 -6.76
N ASP A 161 9.20 0.50 -7.96
CA ASP A 161 9.89 1.43 -8.88
C ASP A 161 9.34 2.86 -8.86
N LEU A 162 8.40 3.13 -7.91
CA LEU A 162 7.71 4.41 -7.75
C LEU A 162 6.91 4.83 -8.99
N ASP A 163 6.38 3.87 -9.78
CA ASP A 163 5.51 4.21 -10.91
C ASP A 163 4.24 4.96 -10.44
N THR A 164 3.83 4.72 -9.20
CA THR A 164 2.76 5.45 -8.52
C THR A 164 3.05 6.97 -8.40
N VAL A 165 4.34 7.36 -8.40
CA VAL A 165 4.78 8.77 -8.37
C VAL A 165 5.12 9.28 -9.77
N TYR A 166 5.90 8.49 -10.51
CA TYR A 166 6.49 8.92 -11.79
C TYR A 166 5.60 8.69 -13.01
N GLY A 167 4.58 7.83 -12.88
CA GLY A 167 3.82 7.38 -14.05
C GLY A 167 4.72 6.75 -15.10
N GLY A 168 4.45 7.02 -16.35
CA GLY A 168 5.30 6.62 -17.49
C GLY A 168 6.54 7.50 -17.69
N GLY A 169 6.89 8.36 -16.74
CA GLY A 169 8.00 9.30 -16.85
C GLY A 169 7.65 10.59 -17.61
N PRO A 170 8.61 11.53 -17.76
CA PRO A 170 8.35 12.88 -18.26
C PRO A 170 7.89 12.95 -19.71
N VAL A 171 8.13 11.89 -20.51
CA VAL A 171 7.71 11.82 -21.92
C VAL A 171 6.28 11.28 -22.02
N ALA A 172 5.96 10.20 -21.31
CA ALA A 172 4.68 9.51 -21.41
C ALA A 172 3.60 10.10 -20.49
N SER A 173 4.00 10.77 -19.42
CA SER A 173 3.10 11.38 -18.43
C SER A 173 3.48 12.86 -18.17
N PRO A 174 3.54 13.72 -19.19
CA PRO A 174 4.10 15.07 -19.09
C PRO A 174 3.32 15.97 -18.12
N SER A 175 2.04 15.69 -17.84
CA SER A 175 1.20 16.45 -16.92
C SER A 175 1.63 16.39 -15.45
N PHE A 176 2.46 15.39 -15.08
CA PHE A 176 2.97 15.25 -13.71
C PHE A 176 4.25 16.05 -13.47
N TYR A 177 4.83 16.63 -14.54
CA TYR A 177 6.14 17.26 -14.54
C TYR A 177 6.07 18.77 -14.77
N GLU A 178 7.05 19.48 -14.21
CA GLU A 178 7.32 20.87 -14.56
C GLU A 178 7.75 21.01 -16.04
N PRO A 179 7.72 22.23 -16.62
CA PRO A 179 8.08 22.43 -18.03
C PRO A 179 9.47 21.92 -18.39
N ASP A 180 10.41 21.89 -17.45
CA ASP A 180 11.78 21.36 -17.64
C ASP A 180 11.82 19.83 -17.71
N ARG A 181 10.71 19.15 -17.45
CA ARG A 181 10.52 17.69 -17.47
C ARG A 181 11.50 16.92 -16.59
N THR A 182 12.10 17.60 -15.61
CA THR A 182 13.04 17.00 -14.67
C THR A 182 12.43 16.92 -13.26
N LYS A 183 11.79 17.99 -12.83
CA LYS A 183 11.05 18.05 -11.56
C LYS A 183 9.61 17.63 -11.74
N LEU A 184 9.04 17.06 -10.68
CA LEU A 184 7.62 16.76 -10.57
C LEU A 184 6.87 18.01 -10.10
N ARG A 185 5.63 18.18 -10.56
CA ARG A 185 4.77 19.27 -10.14
C ARG A 185 4.32 19.10 -8.70
N ILE A 186 4.32 20.19 -7.96
CA ILE A 186 3.78 20.32 -6.61
C ILE A 186 3.07 21.67 -6.51
N GLU A 187 2.01 21.76 -5.74
CA GLU A 187 1.24 22.99 -5.57
C GLU A 187 1.10 23.34 -4.09
N SER A 188 0.56 24.54 -3.84
CA SER A 188 0.27 24.98 -2.47
C SER A 188 -1.11 24.49 -2.03
N GLY A 189 -1.18 23.86 -0.87
CA GLY A 189 -2.42 23.55 -0.15
C GLY A 189 -2.98 24.74 0.66
N GLY A 190 -2.26 25.86 0.66
CA GLY A 190 -2.62 27.08 1.41
C GLY A 190 -1.67 27.37 2.57
N LEU A 191 -1.33 26.41 3.42
CA LEU A 191 -0.29 26.57 4.45
C LEU A 191 1.02 25.86 4.05
N PHE A 192 0.89 24.63 3.61
CA PHE A 192 2.00 23.81 3.11
C PHE A 192 1.68 23.29 1.70
N GLU A 193 2.42 22.29 1.25
CA GLU A 193 2.26 21.69 -0.07
C GLU A 193 0.97 20.85 -0.20
N ASP A 194 0.54 20.67 -1.44
CA ASP A 194 -0.47 19.70 -1.87
C ASP A 194 -0.09 19.15 -3.26
N VAL A 195 -0.61 18.01 -3.62
CA VAL A 195 -0.51 17.48 -4.98
C VAL A 195 -1.16 18.45 -5.99
N PRO A 196 -0.70 18.49 -7.25
CA PRO A 196 -1.35 19.32 -8.27
C PRO A 196 -2.78 18.81 -8.53
N ARG A 197 -3.73 19.77 -8.68
CA ARG A 197 -5.16 19.46 -8.85
C ARG A 197 -5.77 20.17 -10.05
N GLN A 198 -6.75 19.52 -10.65
CA GLN A 198 -7.68 20.14 -11.58
C GLN A 198 -8.62 21.11 -10.84
N SER A 199 -9.33 21.95 -11.60
CA SER A 199 -10.28 22.93 -11.03
C SER A 199 -11.44 22.29 -10.24
N ASN A 200 -11.77 21.03 -10.51
CA ASN A 200 -12.76 20.24 -9.80
C ASN A 200 -12.22 19.52 -8.54
N GLY A 201 -10.95 19.76 -8.17
CA GLY A 201 -10.30 19.14 -7.02
C GLY A 201 -9.61 17.81 -7.29
N THR A 202 -9.80 17.18 -8.45
CA THR A 202 -9.16 15.90 -8.80
C THR A 202 -7.64 16.05 -8.88
N ALA A 203 -6.91 15.21 -8.16
CA ALA A 203 -5.46 15.21 -8.17
C ALA A 203 -4.88 14.83 -9.56
N ILE A 204 -3.81 15.51 -9.96
CA ILE A 204 -3.05 15.22 -11.21
C ILE A 204 -1.83 14.38 -10.81
N ILE A 205 -2.07 13.10 -10.54
CA ILE A 205 -1.08 12.12 -10.06
C ILE A 205 -1.23 10.80 -10.81
N SER A 206 -0.23 9.95 -10.73
CA SER A 206 -0.21 8.66 -11.46
C SER A 206 -1.23 7.67 -10.94
N ASP A 207 -1.39 7.59 -9.63
CA ASP A 207 -2.35 6.69 -8.98
C ASP A 207 -3.43 7.48 -8.22
N PRO A 208 -4.70 7.40 -8.64
CA PRO A 208 -5.78 8.14 -7.97
C PRO A 208 -5.97 7.72 -6.50
N ARG A 209 -5.56 6.51 -6.12
CA ARG A 209 -5.63 6.04 -4.74
C ARG A 209 -4.68 6.80 -3.81
N ASN A 210 -3.64 7.44 -4.35
CA ASN A 210 -2.76 8.31 -3.56
C ASN A 210 -3.41 9.67 -3.22
N ASP A 211 -4.71 9.81 -3.47
CA ASP A 211 -5.52 10.94 -2.99
C ASP A 211 -6.85 10.46 -2.35
N GLU A 212 -6.95 9.21 -1.89
CA GLU A 212 -8.18 8.73 -1.23
C GLU A 212 -8.30 9.19 0.24
N ASN A 213 -7.19 9.52 0.88
CA ASN A 213 -7.17 10.21 2.18
C ASN A 213 -6.00 11.20 2.29
N ALA A 214 -6.10 12.14 3.22
CA ALA A 214 -5.11 13.22 3.37
C ALA A 214 -3.71 12.71 3.71
N ILE A 215 -3.59 11.56 4.40
CA ILE A 215 -2.30 11.02 4.83
C ILE A 215 -1.54 10.44 3.64
N ILE A 216 -2.23 9.67 2.79
CA ILE A 216 -1.60 9.10 1.59
C ILE A 216 -1.25 10.19 0.56
N SER A 217 -2.08 11.25 0.45
CA SER A 217 -1.77 12.43 -0.36
C SER A 217 -0.53 13.17 0.15
N GLY A 218 -0.36 13.21 1.48
CA GLY A 218 0.86 13.70 2.11
C GLY A 218 2.10 12.88 1.74
N PHE A 219 2.01 11.53 1.68
CA PHE A 219 3.12 10.70 1.19
C PHE A 219 3.45 11.00 -0.28
N GLN A 220 2.43 11.09 -1.14
CA GLN A 220 2.63 11.47 -2.55
C GLN A 220 3.40 12.78 -2.67
N SER A 221 2.99 13.82 -1.91
CA SER A 221 3.67 15.13 -1.88
C SER A 221 5.09 15.03 -1.36
N ALA A 222 5.33 14.24 -0.28
CA ALA A 222 6.66 14.06 0.29
C ALA A 222 7.65 13.40 -0.68
N PHE A 223 7.21 12.37 -1.43
CA PHE A 223 8.05 11.72 -2.44
C PHE A 223 8.32 12.66 -3.64
N ILE A 224 7.34 13.46 -4.07
CA ILE A 224 7.55 14.51 -5.10
C ILE A 224 8.62 15.50 -4.64
N LEU A 225 8.51 16.04 -3.43
CA LEU A 225 9.45 17.00 -2.87
C LEU A 225 10.84 16.40 -2.67
N ALA A 226 10.92 15.13 -2.22
CA ALA A 226 12.19 14.43 -2.08
C ALA A 226 12.91 14.30 -3.43
N HIS A 227 12.19 13.91 -4.50
CA HIS A 227 12.73 13.88 -5.86
C HIS A 227 13.22 15.25 -6.32
N ASN A 228 12.40 16.27 -6.17
CA ASN A 228 12.72 17.63 -6.62
C ASN A 228 13.98 18.18 -5.94
N ARG A 229 14.19 17.86 -4.64
CA ARG A 229 15.43 18.23 -3.94
C ARG A 229 16.66 17.46 -4.42
N ILE A 230 16.51 16.17 -4.77
CA ILE A 230 17.62 15.44 -5.37
C ILE A 230 18.01 16.07 -6.71
N VAL A 231 17.03 16.49 -7.52
CA VAL A 231 17.29 17.23 -8.76
C VAL A 231 18.06 18.52 -8.48
N ASP A 232 17.67 19.31 -7.47
CA ASP A 232 18.37 20.54 -7.11
C ASP A 232 19.81 20.28 -6.65
N GLN A 233 20.04 19.21 -5.87
CA GLN A 233 21.39 18.78 -5.48
C GLN A 233 22.23 18.41 -6.70
N LEU A 234 21.69 17.62 -7.64
CA LEU A 234 22.40 17.22 -8.87
C LEU A 234 22.74 18.43 -9.74
N ARG A 235 21.85 19.42 -9.83
CA ARG A 235 22.12 20.71 -10.50
C ARG A 235 23.28 21.46 -9.86
N GLY A 236 23.26 21.56 -8.53
CA GLY A 236 24.34 22.18 -7.76
C GLY A 236 25.70 21.45 -7.92
N GLN A 237 25.68 20.17 -8.23
CA GLN A 237 26.86 19.35 -8.53
C GLN A 237 27.30 19.41 -10.00
N GLY A 238 26.61 20.18 -10.86
CA GLY A 238 26.92 20.29 -12.28
C GLY A 238 26.55 19.08 -13.13
N VAL A 239 25.63 18.22 -12.66
CA VAL A 239 25.18 17.06 -13.44
C VAL A 239 24.42 17.55 -14.71
N PRO A 240 24.74 17.03 -15.91
CA PRO A 240 24.09 17.44 -17.16
C PRO A 240 22.57 17.25 -17.10
N ALA A 241 21.83 18.21 -17.65
CA ALA A 241 20.36 18.28 -17.56
C ALA A 241 19.68 16.99 -18.04
N ASN A 242 20.17 16.37 -19.11
CA ASN A 242 19.63 15.12 -19.67
C ASN A 242 19.87 13.88 -18.77
N GLN A 243 20.66 13.99 -17.72
CA GLN A 243 20.93 12.90 -16.76
C GLN A 243 20.22 13.11 -15.43
N GLN A 244 19.79 14.34 -15.11
CA GLN A 244 19.29 14.71 -13.79
C GLN A 244 18.07 13.88 -13.37
N PHE A 245 17.07 13.74 -14.23
CA PHE A 245 15.86 12.95 -13.93
C PHE A 245 16.18 11.49 -13.63
N ALA A 246 16.95 10.83 -14.50
CA ALA A 246 17.27 9.42 -14.34
C ALA A 246 18.10 9.16 -13.06
N GLN A 247 19.07 10.03 -12.76
CA GLN A 247 19.86 9.93 -11.54
C GLN A 247 19.01 10.21 -10.29
N ALA A 248 18.17 11.24 -10.30
CA ALA A 248 17.31 11.56 -9.19
C ALA A 248 16.30 10.41 -8.89
N ARG A 249 15.65 9.85 -9.92
CA ARG A 249 14.78 8.69 -9.79
C ARG A 249 15.54 7.51 -9.15
N ARG A 250 16.72 7.16 -9.66
CA ARG A 250 17.54 6.07 -9.12
C ARG A 250 17.90 6.29 -7.66
N ILE A 251 18.38 7.49 -7.29
CA ILE A 251 18.74 7.80 -5.92
C ILE A 251 17.53 7.64 -4.99
N LEU A 252 16.37 8.21 -5.35
CA LEU A 252 15.16 8.10 -4.53
C LEU A 252 14.67 6.65 -4.42
N THR A 253 14.62 5.92 -5.54
CA THR A 253 14.19 4.51 -5.56
C THR A 253 15.09 3.61 -4.71
N TRP A 254 16.42 3.81 -4.73
CA TRP A 254 17.32 3.01 -3.90
C TRP A 254 17.17 3.29 -2.41
N HIS A 255 16.91 4.55 -2.00
CA HIS A 255 16.61 4.89 -0.62
C HIS A 255 15.23 4.33 -0.20
N TYR A 256 14.25 4.33 -1.09
CA TYR A 256 12.95 3.70 -0.89
C TYR A 256 13.08 2.18 -0.67
N HIS A 257 13.84 1.48 -1.51
CA HIS A 257 14.16 0.05 -1.32
C HIS A 257 14.85 -0.21 0.03
N TRP A 258 15.73 0.70 0.44
CA TRP A 258 16.40 0.59 1.74
C TRP A 258 15.42 0.71 2.90
N ILE A 259 14.53 1.69 2.88
CA ILE A 259 13.48 1.86 3.89
C ILE A 259 12.59 0.60 3.95
N ILE A 260 12.19 0.08 2.80
CA ILE A 260 11.38 -1.16 2.72
C ILE A 260 12.10 -2.32 3.42
N LEU A 261 13.35 -2.58 3.05
CA LEU A 261 14.08 -3.76 3.52
C LEU A 261 14.59 -3.64 4.97
N LYS A 262 14.96 -2.43 5.40
CA LYS A 262 15.64 -2.19 6.67
C LYS A 262 14.76 -1.59 7.77
N GLU A 263 13.61 -1.03 7.43
CA GLU A 263 12.67 -0.44 8.39
C GLU A 263 11.29 -1.08 8.30
N PHE A 264 10.61 -0.97 7.15
CA PHE A 264 9.21 -1.41 7.03
C PHE A 264 9.05 -2.92 7.24
N LEU A 265 9.77 -3.72 6.47
CA LEU A 265 9.61 -5.18 6.49
C LEU A 265 9.97 -5.80 7.86
N PRO A 266 11.10 -5.44 8.51
CA PRO A 266 11.38 -5.89 9.87
C PRO A 266 10.31 -5.50 10.89
N THR A 267 9.69 -4.33 10.73
CA THR A 267 8.62 -3.86 11.62
C THR A 267 7.35 -4.72 11.48
N ILE A 268 7.02 -5.14 10.26
CA ILE A 268 5.79 -5.89 9.97
C ILE A 268 5.91 -7.39 10.27
N VAL A 269 7.05 -8.01 9.91
CA VAL A 269 7.22 -9.49 9.98
C VAL A 269 8.25 -9.92 11.02
N GLY A 270 8.94 -8.98 11.67
CA GLY A 270 10.06 -9.23 12.56
C GLY A 270 11.39 -9.47 11.82
N GLN A 271 12.49 -8.98 12.39
CA GLN A 271 13.84 -9.14 11.80
C GLN A 271 14.25 -10.61 11.59
N PRO A 272 13.88 -11.58 12.48
CA PRO A 272 14.19 -13.00 12.26
C PRO A 272 13.59 -13.56 10.96
N MET A 273 12.35 -13.18 10.61
CA MET A 273 11.72 -13.61 9.36
C MET A 273 12.46 -13.04 8.15
N VAL A 274 12.79 -11.76 8.18
CA VAL A 274 13.59 -11.11 7.11
C VAL A 274 14.93 -11.83 6.92
N ASN A 275 15.64 -12.08 8.00
CA ASN A 275 16.93 -12.80 7.95
C ASN A 275 16.78 -14.22 7.39
N THR A 276 15.71 -14.93 7.79
CA THR A 276 15.43 -16.29 7.27
C THR A 276 15.23 -16.30 5.76
N VAL A 277 14.51 -15.31 5.21
CA VAL A 277 14.29 -15.25 3.76
C VAL A 277 15.55 -14.80 3.02
N LEU A 278 16.31 -13.84 3.57
CA LEU A 278 17.54 -13.36 2.93
C LEU A 278 18.62 -14.44 2.89
N SER A 279 18.84 -15.18 3.99
CA SER A 279 19.89 -16.18 4.10
C SER A 279 19.48 -17.56 3.55
N GLY A 280 18.21 -17.97 3.81
CA GLY A 280 17.69 -19.28 3.38
C GLY A 280 17.07 -19.29 1.99
N GLY A 281 16.92 -18.12 1.37
CA GLY A 281 16.26 -17.92 0.09
C GLY A 281 14.74 -18.01 0.17
N ARG A 282 14.11 -17.58 -0.90
CA ARG A 282 12.66 -17.68 -1.12
C ARG A 282 12.30 -19.11 -1.44
N ARG A 283 11.30 -19.68 -0.77
CA ARG A 283 10.84 -21.07 -0.97
C ARG A 283 9.56 -21.15 -1.78
N TRP A 284 8.71 -20.16 -1.67
CA TRP A 284 7.35 -20.17 -2.19
C TRP A 284 7.13 -19.15 -3.30
N PHE A 285 7.72 -17.98 -3.21
CA PHE A 285 7.67 -16.99 -4.29
C PHE A 285 8.89 -17.14 -5.21
N ARG A 286 8.72 -17.91 -6.28
CA ARG A 286 9.77 -18.22 -7.26
C ARG A 286 9.26 -18.00 -8.68
N PRO A 287 9.08 -16.72 -9.09
CA PRO A 287 8.74 -16.46 -10.50
C PRO A 287 9.90 -16.95 -11.39
N ASP A 288 9.57 -17.79 -12.36
CA ASP A 288 10.51 -18.33 -13.35
C ASP A 288 9.76 -18.55 -14.67
N PRO A 289 10.20 -17.99 -15.78
CA PRO A 289 11.25 -16.98 -15.85
C PRO A 289 10.80 -15.61 -15.37
N SER A 290 11.78 -14.73 -15.01
CA SER A 290 11.53 -13.29 -14.88
C SER A 290 10.77 -12.75 -16.11
N PRO A 291 9.79 -11.80 -15.94
CA PRO A 291 9.69 -10.84 -14.85
C PRO A 291 8.88 -11.33 -13.64
N ALA A 292 9.01 -10.61 -12.52
CA ALA A 292 8.18 -10.81 -11.35
C ALA A 292 6.69 -10.57 -11.65
N PHE A 293 5.83 -11.16 -10.84
CA PHE A 293 4.39 -10.92 -10.82
C PHE A 293 3.92 -10.78 -9.38
N ILE A 294 2.70 -10.30 -9.19
CA ILE A 294 2.09 -10.24 -7.85
C ILE A 294 1.22 -11.49 -7.64
N PRO A 295 1.55 -12.36 -6.65
CA PRO A 295 0.68 -13.49 -6.30
C PRO A 295 -0.60 -13.03 -5.64
N VAL A 296 -1.74 -13.66 -5.97
CA VAL A 296 -3.02 -13.31 -5.33
C VAL A 296 -3.03 -13.63 -3.83
N GLU A 297 -2.31 -14.64 -3.39
CA GLU A 297 -2.16 -14.96 -1.97
C GLU A 297 -1.47 -13.81 -1.22
N PHE A 298 -0.44 -13.22 -1.81
CA PHE A 298 0.19 -12.02 -1.28
C PHE A 298 -0.79 -10.85 -1.29
N GLN A 299 -1.45 -10.58 -2.41
CA GLN A 299 -2.36 -9.44 -2.54
C GLN A 299 -3.55 -9.52 -1.56
N ILE A 300 -3.98 -10.73 -1.20
CA ILE A 300 -4.99 -10.95 -0.16
C ILE A 300 -4.37 -10.80 1.23
N ALA A 301 -3.24 -11.44 1.50
CA ALA A 301 -2.58 -11.37 2.81
C ALA A 301 -2.15 -9.94 3.15
N TYR A 302 -1.63 -9.17 2.18
CA TYR A 302 -1.15 -7.80 2.38
C TYR A 302 -2.25 -6.82 2.82
N ARG A 303 -3.53 -7.15 2.59
CA ARG A 303 -4.68 -6.40 3.12
C ARG A 303 -4.76 -6.42 4.64
N PHE A 304 -3.85 -7.12 5.34
CA PHE A 304 -3.73 -7.04 6.80
C PHE A 304 -3.62 -5.59 7.29
N GLY A 305 -3.02 -4.69 6.48
CA GLY A 305 -2.89 -3.27 6.77
C GLY A 305 -4.22 -2.57 7.07
N HIS A 306 -5.34 -3.06 6.54
CA HIS A 306 -6.67 -2.52 6.84
C HIS A 306 -7.06 -2.69 8.32
N SER A 307 -6.56 -3.74 8.98
CA SER A 307 -6.74 -3.92 10.43
C SER A 307 -5.96 -2.89 11.25
N MET A 308 -4.87 -2.35 10.73
CA MET A 308 -4.01 -1.41 11.41
C MET A 308 -4.57 0.03 11.43
N ILE A 309 -5.62 0.31 10.65
CA ILE A 309 -6.24 1.64 10.54
C ILE A 309 -7.08 1.92 11.78
N ARG A 310 -6.83 3.08 12.42
CA ARG A 310 -7.63 3.58 13.53
C ARG A 310 -8.90 4.27 13.04
N PRO A 311 -9.96 4.37 13.85
CA PRO A 311 -11.18 5.07 13.46
C PRO A 311 -10.95 6.57 13.21
N SER A 312 -9.97 7.17 13.90
CA SER A 312 -9.64 8.59 13.78
C SER A 312 -8.15 8.85 13.93
N TYR A 313 -7.71 10.02 13.50
CA TYR A 313 -6.34 10.49 13.64
C TYR A 313 -6.28 11.98 13.97
N ARG A 314 -5.19 12.40 14.62
CA ARG A 314 -4.75 13.79 14.67
C ARG A 314 -3.88 14.04 13.44
N LEU A 315 -4.42 14.73 12.44
CA LEU A 315 -3.72 14.94 11.17
C LEU A 315 -2.50 15.86 11.34
N ASN A 316 -2.64 16.91 12.18
CA ASN A 316 -1.57 17.86 12.48
C ASN A 316 -1.81 18.54 13.85
N LEU A 317 -0.87 19.38 14.28
CA LEU A 317 -0.91 20.02 15.59
C LEU A 317 -1.57 21.42 15.59
N ALA A 318 -1.64 22.11 14.44
CA ALA A 318 -2.07 23.50 14.36
C ALA A 318 -2.71 23.84 13.00
N GLY A 319 -3.49 22.91 12.41
CA GLY A 319 -4.08 23.11 11.09
C GLY A 319 -5.36 23.95 11.08
N ASN A 320 -6.14 23.94 12.15
CA ASN A 320 -7.37 24.69 12.22
C ASN A 320 -7.11 26.21 12.18
N PRO A 321 -8.08 27.04 11.71
CA PRO A 321 -7.92 28.48 11.62
C PRO A 321 -7.60 29.17 12.95
N ASP A 322 -8.03 28.60 14.07
CA ASP A 322 -7.78 29.05 15.44
C ASP A 322 -6.41 28.59 16.00
N GLY A 323 -5.59 27.92 15.19
CA GLY A 323 -4.31 27.38 15.61
C GLY A 323 -4.37 26.06 16.38
N THR A 324 -5.54 25.44 16.50
CA THR A 324 -5.68 24.14 17.14
C THR A 324 -5.38 22.98 16.18
N ALA A 325 -5.16 21.80 16.75
CA ALA A 325 -4.94 20.57 16.00
C ALA A 325 -6.17 20.15 15.18
N PHE A 326 -5.95 19.66 13.97
CA PHE A 326 -7.01 19.05 13.18
C PHE A 326 -7.09 17.54 13.45
N PHE A 327 -8.26 17.12 13.93
CA PHE A 327 -8.64 15.73 14.12
C PHE A 327 -9.78 15.37 13.17
N GLY A 328 -9.77 14.16 12.64
CA GLY A 328 -10.87 13.65 11.83
C GLY A 328 -11.01 12.13 11.95
N PHE A 329 -12.20 11.61 11.72
CA PHE A 329 -12.37 10.20 11.37
C PHE A 329 -11.62 9.92 10.06
N ILE A 330 -11.17 8.68 9.86
CA ILE A 330 -10.53 8.31 8.57
C ILE A 330 -11.53 8.53 7.42
N PHE A 331 -12.78 8.16 7.62
CA PHE A 331 -13.91 8.47 6.76
C PHE A 331 -15.15 8.74 7.61
N ASP A 332 -15.99 9.70 7.19
CA ASP A 332 -17.28 10.05 7.80
C ASP A 332 -18.27 10.43 6.71
N PRO A 333 -19.46 9.80 6.66
CA PRO A 333 -20.50 10.20 5.70
C PRO A 333 -20.82 11.70 5.73
N ALA A 334 -20.70 12.35 6.90
CA ALA A 334 -20.91 13.80 7.05
C ALA A 334 -19.94 14.66 6.23
N GLY A 335 -18.78 14.12 5.84
CA GLY A 335 -17.81 14.79 4.97
C GLY A 335 -18.17 14.80 3.48
N GLU A 336 -19.23 14.08 3.07
CA GLU A 336 -19.59 13.96 1.65
C GLU A 336 -20.02 15.31 1.05
N GLY A 337 -19.44 15.63 -0.12
CA GLY A 337 -19.74 16.87 -0.85
C GLY A 337 -19.19 18.14 -0.23
N GLN A 338 -18.46 18.08 0.89
CA GLN A 338 -17.87 19.26 1.52
C GLN A 338 -16.56 19.67 0.82
N ALA A 339 -16.36 20.96 0.60
CA ALA A 339 -15.10 21.49 0.05
C ALA A 339 -13.93 21.35 1.03
N ASP A 340 -14.19 21.44 2.34
CA ASP A 340 -13.25 21.14 3.42
C ASP A 340 -13.91 20.13 4.38
N PRO A 341 -13.82 18.82 4.08
CA PRO A 341 -14.48 17.79 4.86
C PRO A 341 -14.01 17.74 6.31
N VAL A 342 -14.91 17.36 7.20
CA VAL A 342 -14.61 17.17 8.63
C VAL A 342 -13.80 15.89 8.90
N ASP A 343 -13.79 14.96 7.94
CA ASP A 343 -13.02 13.73 7.99
C ASP A 343 -11.68 13.85 7.21
N LEU A 344 -10.94 12.75 7.14
CA LEU A 344 -9.62 12.71 6.51
C LEU A 344 -9.64 12.20 5.06
N ARG A 345 -10.83 12.15 4.40
CA ARG A 345 -10.89 11.79 2.97
C ARG A 345 -10.01 12.71 2.11
N GLY A 346 -9.57 12.23 0.97
CA GLY A 346 -8.83 13.02 -0.03
C GLY A 346 -9.73 13.89 -0.91
N GLY A 347 -9.19 14.37 -2.01
CA GLY A 347 -9.93 15.13 -3.03
C GLY A 347 -10.20 16.60 -2.70
N ALA A 348 -9.87 17.04 -1.49
CA ALA A 348 -10.14 18.40 -1.02
C ALA A 348 -8.84 19.16 -0.74
N ARG A 349 -8.81 20.43 -1.14
CA ARG A 349 -7.72 21.36 -0.81
C ARG A 349 -8.22 22.39 0.18
N ALA A 350 -7.65 22.39 1.39
CA ALA A 350 -7.91 23.40 2.40
C ALA A 350 -6.67 23.58 3.29
N ARG A 351 -6.54 24.79 3.85
CA ARG A 351 -5.36 25.19 4.63
C ARG A 351 -4.99 24.22 5.75
N ARG A 352 -5.99 23.60 6.41
CA ARG A 352 -5.78 22.66 7.53
C ARG A 352 -5.42 21.23 7.09
N ARG A 353 -5.49 20.90 5.80
CA ARG A 353 -5.41 19.52 5.29
C ARG A 353 -4.00 19.10 4.90
N PHE A 354 -3.01 19.45 5.70
CA PHE A 354 -1.63 18.98 5.59
C PHE A 354 -1.32 17.96 6.68
N VAL A 355 -0.38 17.08 6.43
CA VAL A 355 0.07 16.09 7.41
C VAL A 355 1.15 16.66 8.30
N GLY A 356 0.90 16.75 9.60
CA GLY A 356 1.93 16.97 10.60
C GLY A 356 2.64 15.65 10.91
N TRP A 357 3.75 15.39 10.26
CA TRP A 357 4.40 14.07 10.29
C TRP A 357 4.83 13.61 11.69
N GLN A 358 5.02 14.54 12.64
CA GLN A 358 5.30 14.22 14.05
C GLN A 358 4.15 13.53 14.78
N THR A 359 2.96 13.44 14.19
CA THR A 359 1.85 12.65 14.73
C THR A 359 1.84 11.22 14.19
N PHE A 360 2.60 10.95 13.12
CA PHE A 360 2.68 9.66 12.42
C PHE A 360 4.02 8.96 12.58
N PHE A 361 5.13 9.69 12.74
CA PHE A 361 6.46 9.12 12.90
C PHE A 361 7.20 9.78 14.05
N ASP A 362 8.08 9.02 14.70
CA ASP A 362 8.92 9.52 15.78
C ASP A 362 10.18 10.21 15.25
N PHE A 363 10.19 11.53 15.32
CA PHE A 363 11.36 12.36 14.98
C PHE A 363 12.32 12.53 16.16
N GLY A 364 12.02 11.95 17.31
CA GLY A 364 12.80 12.06 18.54
C GLY A 364 12.56 13.36 19.34
N GLY A 365 13.20 13.43 20.51
CA GLY A 365 13.12 14.61 21.38
C GLY A 365 11.71 14.87 21.91
N ALA A 366 11.34 16.14 22.04
CA ALA A 366 10.03 16.57 22.53
C ALA A 366 8.86 16.13 21.62
N GLN A 367 9.12 15.81 20.37
CA GLN A 367 8.09 15.41 19.40
C GLN A 367 7.58 13.99 19.62
N THR A 368 8.31 13.13 20.31
CA THR A 368 7.93 11.73 20.60
C THR A 368 6.56 11.62 21.29
N THR A 369 6.17 12.58 22.12
CA THR A 369 4.86 12.61 22.79
C THR A 369 3.67 12.83 21.84
N ASN A 370 3.92 13.32 20.63
CA ASN A 370 2.89 13.54 19.63
C ASN A 370 2.55 12.29 18.81
N VAL A 371 3.48 11.33 18.79
CA VAL A 371 3.35 10.12 17.98
C VAL A 371 2.23 9.24 18.52
N ARG A 372 1.40 8.75 17.60
CA ARG A 372 0.42 7.71 17.92
C ARG A 372 0.93 6.34 17.46
N PRO A 373 0.89 5.34 18.35
CA PRO A 373 1.12 3.96 17.93
C PRO A 373 0.09 3.52 16.90
N ASN A 374 0.48 2.56 16.08
CA ASN A 374 -0.42 1.86 15.19
C ASN A 374 -1.46 1.04 15.97
N LYS A 375 -2.61 0.73 15.35
CA LYS A 375 -3.52 -0.28 15.87
C LYS A 375 -2.90 -1.67 15.66
N ARG A 376 -3.13 -2.59 16.59
CA ARG A 376 -2.71 -4.00 16.47
C ARG A 376 -3.35 -4.66 15.24
N ILE A 377 -2.65 -5.63 14.68
CA ILE A 377 -3.15 -6.50 13.62
C ILE A 377 -4.05 -7.54 14.29
N ASP A 378 -5.36 -7.43 14.10
CA ASP A 378 -6.38 -8.30 14.67
C ASP A 378 -7.56 -8.48 13.71
N THR A 379 -8.53 -9.31 14.08
CA THR A 379 -9.74 -9.56 13.28
C THR A 379 -10.77 -8.44 13.37
N ARG A 380 -10.50 -7.36 14.11
CA ARG A 380 -11.39 -6.22 14.32
C ARG A 380 -10.99 -5.05 13.45
N ILE A 381 -11.88 -4.65 12.57
CA ILE A 381 -11.70 -3.54 11.63
C ILE A 381 -12.40 -2.31 12.18
N SER A 382 -11.77 -1.15 12.14
CA SER A 382 -12.35 0.11 12.61
C SER A 382 -13.67 0.43 11.91
N THR A 383 -14.68 0.81 12.68
CA THR A 383 -16.06 1.00 12.25
C THR A 383 -16.23 1.95 11.05
N PRO A 384 -15.49 3.08 10.91
CA PRO A 384 -15.59 3.92 9.71
C PRO A 384 -15.30 3.22 8.39
N LEU A 385 -14.53 2.11 8.41
CA LEU A 385 -14.17 1.35 7.21
C LEU A 385 -15.29 0.44 6.68
N PHE A 386 -16.41 0.37 7.38
CA PHE A 386 -17.61 -0.34 6.90
C PHE A 386 -18.51 0.54 6.04
N ASN A 387 -18.24 1.85 5.98
CA ASN A 387 -18.96 2.83 5.17
C ASN A 387 -18.00 3.71 4.37
N LEU A 388 -17.20 3.08 3.50
CA LEU A 388 -16.29 3.82 2.62
C LEU A 388 -17.07 4.77 1.71
N PRO A 389 -16.60 6.02 1.51
CA PRO A 389 -17.06 6.87 0.42
C PRO A 389 -16.85 6.14 -0.93
N LEU A 390 -17.81 6.23 -1.85
CA LEU A 390 -17.64 5.60 -3.17
C LEU A 390 -16.40 6.10 -3.92
N GLY A 391 -16.00 7.36 -3.71
CA GLY A 391 -14.78 7.93 -4.27
C GLY A 391 -13.46 7.30 -3.74
N ALA A 392 -13.50 6.65 -2.57
CA ALA A 392 -12.37 5.88 -2.03
C ALA A 392 -12.36 4.41 -2.51
N ILE A 393 -13.32 4.03 -3.36
CA ILE A 393 -13.44 2.70 -3.94
C ILE A 393 -13.02 2.79 -5.40
N ALA A 394 -11.95 2.12 -5.80
CA ALA A 394 -11.39 2.21 -7.15
C ALA A 394 -12.39 1.85 -8.27
N SER A 395 -13.35 0.95 -8.01
CA SER A 395 -14.43 0.62 -8.95
C SER A 395 -15.64 1.55 -8.86
N GLY A 396 -15.75 2.37 -7.79
CA GLY A 396 -16.90 3.22 -7.52
C GLY A 396 -18.18 2.48 -7.11
N ASP A 397 -18.13 1.15 -6.91
CA ASP A 397 -19.30 0.29 -6.70
C ASP A 397 -19.39 -0.25 -5.26
N PRO A 398 -20.62 -0.47 -4.72
CA PRO A 398 -20.81 -1.22 -3.49
C PRO A 398 -20.33 -2.68 -3.61
N PRO A 399 -20.14 -3.38 -2.48
CA PRO A 399 -20.42 -2.95 -1.10
C PRO A 399 -19.42 -1.90 -0.59
N THR A 400 -19.87 -1.02 0.30
CA THR A 400 -19.05 0.02 0.94
C THR A 400 -18.21 -0.51 2.12
N SER A 401 -18.53 -1.70 2.62
CA SER A 401 -17.74 -2.34 3.67
C SER A 401 -16.40 -2.85 3.13
N LEU A 402 -15.30 -2.31 3.66
CA LEU A 402 -13.94 -2.77 3.32
C LEU A 402 -13.74 -4.25 3.69
N ALA A 403 -14.27 -4.69 4.84
CA ALA A 403 -14.17 -6.07 5.28
C ALA A 403 -14.90 -7.02 4.30
N THR A 404 -16.12 -6.70 3.90
CA THR A 404 -16.85 -7.45 2.87
C THR A 404 -16.06 -7.52 1.55
N ARG A 405 -15.50 -6.40 1.10
CA ARG A 405 -14.71 -6.36 -0.14
C ARG A 405 -13.49 -7.29 -0.08
N ASN A 406 -12.78 -7.30 1.04
CA ASN A 406 -11.60 -8.15 1.21
C ASN A 406 -11.95 -9.65 1.22
N LEU A 407 -13.03 -10.02 1.92
CA LEU A 407 -13.51 -11.41 1.96
C LEU A 407 -13.98 -11.88 0.58
N LEU A 408 -14.77 -11.07 -0.12
CA LEU A 408 -15.23 -11.39 -1.47
C LEU A 408 -14.08 -11.44 -2.49
N ARG A 409 -13.03 -10.66 -2.32
CA ARG A 409 -11.84 -10.72 -3.19
C ARG A 409 -11.11 -12.06 -3.04
N THR A 410 -11.07 -12.64 -1.84
CA THR A 410 -10.53 -13.98 -1.61
C THR A 410 -11.28 -15.04 -2.42
N MET A 411 -12.62 -14.91 -2.50
CA MET A 411 -13.47 -15.78 -3.33
C MET A 411 -13.25 -15.54 -4.83
N THR A 412 -13.12 -14.27 -5.26
CA THR A 412 -12.91 -13.88 -6.66
C THR A 412 -11.75 -14.64 -7.28
N TRP A 413 -10.61 -14.71 -6.61
CA TRP A 413 -9.42 -15.35 -7.14
C TRP A 413 -9.25 -16.81 -6.72
N GLY A 414 -10.22 -17.37 -6.00
CA GLY A 414 -10.14 -18.75 -5.51
C GLY A 414 -8.87 -19.00 -4.69
N VAL A 415 -8.54 -18.08 -3.79
CA VAL A 415 -7.33 -18.18 -2.96
C VAL A 415 -7.46 -19.34 -1.98
N PRO A 416 -6.40 -20.13 -1.74
CA PRO A 416 -6.45 -21.24 -0.79
C PRO A 416 -6.77 -20.82 0.63
N ALA A 417 -7.33 -21.74 1.43
CA ALA A 417 -7.55 -21.49 2.86
C ALA A 417 -6.22 -21.22 3.59
N GLY A 418 -6.26 -20.34 4.58
CA GLY A 418 -5.08 -20.05 5.41
C GLY A 418 -4.52 -21.31 6.07
N GLN A 419 -5.38 -22.26 6.48
CA GLN A 419 -4.98 -23.55 7.04
C GLN A 419 -4.15 -24.38 6.05
N LEU A 420 -4.58 -24.46 4.79
CA LEU A 420 -3.85 -25.22 3.75
C LEU A 420 -2.49 -24.59 3.46
N ILE A 421 -2.41 -23.26 3.42
CA ILE A 421 -1.16 -22.55 3.20
C ILE A 421 -0.22 -22.72 4.41
N ALA A 422 -0.71 -22.57 5.64
CA ALA A 422 0.08 -22.77 6.85
C ALA A 422 0.61 -24.22 6.92
N GLN A 423 -0.22 -25.21 6.66
CA GLN A 423 0.18 -26.62 6.57
C GLN A 423 1.24 -26.86 5.50
N ARG A 424 1.06 -26.29 4.28
CA ARG A 424 2.03 -26.39 3.18
C ARG A 424 3.38 -25.77 3.55
N MET A 425 3.36 -24.68 4.32
CA MET A 425 4.58 -24.03 4.80
C MET A 425 5.22 -24.70 6.02
N GLY A 426 4.54 -25.67 6.64
CA GLY A 426 5.00 -26.35 7.86
C GLY A 426 4.85 -25.50 9.12
N TYR A 427 3.90 -24.56 9.14
CA TYR A 427 3.56 -23.75 10.31
C TYR A 427 2.38 -24.33 11.09
N PRO A 428 2.22 -23.98 12.38
CA PRO A 428 1.05 -24.34 13.17
C PRO A 428 -0.25 -23.89 12.49
N VAL A 429 -1.23 -24.79 12.46
CA VAL A 429 -2.53 -24.56 11.83
C VAL A 429 -3.54 -24.09 12.88
N LEU A 430 -4.22 -22.98 12.62
CA LEU A 430 -5.30 -22.47 13.48
C LEU A 430 -6.66 -22.98 13.00
N HIS A 431 -7.48 -23.38 13.98
CA HIS A 431 -8.92 -23.63 13.78
C HIS A 431 -9.70 -22.49 14.42
N LEU A 432 -10.58 -21.84 13.66
CA LEU A 432 -11.22 -20.59 14.05
C LEU A 432 -12.71 -20.84 14.39
N GLN A 433 -12.94 -21.40 15.59
CA GLN A 433 -14.26 -21.82 16.06
C GLN A 433 -15.32 -20.72 16.04
N GLU A 434 -14.92 -19.46 16.15
CA GLU A 434 -15.79 -18.30 16.01
C GLU A 434 -16.50 -18.21 14.65
N LEU A 435 -15.99 -18.91 13.63
CA LEU A 435 -16.58 -18.99 12.29
C LEU A 435 -17.49 -20.21 12.09
N ALA A 436 -17.55 -21.14 13.02
CA ALA A 436 -18.35 -22.38 12.89
C ALA A 436 -19.86 -22.08 12.73
N GLY A 437 -20.35 -21.02 13.38
CA GLY A 437 -21.76 -20.62 13.34
C GLY A 437 -22.31 -20.26 11.95
N TYR A 438 -21.43 -19.97 10.97
CA TYR A 438 -21.84 -19.70 9.59
C TYR A 438 -22.22 -20.95 8.79
N GLY A 439 -21.90 -22.16 9.31
CA GLY A 439 -22.37 -23.44 8.77
C GLY A 439 -21.85 -23.81 7.37
N VAL A 440 -20.71 -23.21 6.95
CA VAL A 440 -20.05 -23.44 5.66
C VAL A 440 -18.58 -23.81 5.80
N ALA A 441 -18.21 -24.41 6.95
CA ALA A 441 -16.90 -24.93 7.31
C ALA A 441 -15.76 -23.90 7.30
N LEU A 442 -16.06 -22.62 7.53
CA LEU A 442 -15.05 -21.54 7.54
C LEU A 442 -14.06 -21.63 8.72
N GLU A 443 -14.42 -22.34 9.78
CA GLU A 443 -13.53 -22.61 10.94
C GLU A 443 -12.30 -23.45 10.56
N ASN A 444 -12.42 -24.27 9.50
CA ASN A 444 -11.37 -25.15 8.98
C ASN A 444 -10.89 -24.76 7.57
N HIS A 445 -11.65 -23.92 6.88
CA HIS A 445 -11.36 -23.41 5.53
C HIS A 445 -11.50 -21.89 5.51
N THR A 446 -10.69 -21.23 6.32
CA THR A 446 -10.78 -19.79 6.55
C THR A 446 -10.25 -18.99 5.35
N PRO A 447 -10.95 -17.93 4.90
CA PRO A 447 -10.39 -16.99 3.93
C PRO A 447 -9.01 -16.49 4.38
N LEU A 448 -8.03 -16.49 3.50
CA LEU A 448 -6.64 -16.18 3.85
C LEU A 448 -6.50 -14.83 4.57
N TRP A 449 -7.25 -13.80 4.18
CA TRP A 449 -7.21 -12.51 4.85
C TRP A 449 -7.61 -12.59 6.33
N TYR A 450 -8.75 -13.24 6.63
CA TYR A 450 -9.18 -13.44 8.02
C TYR A 450 -8.16 -14.29 8.80
N TYR A 451 -7.62 -15.33 8.15
CA TYR A 451 -6.65 -16.23 8.77
C TYR A 451 -5.39 -15.50 9.23
N VAL A 452 -4.78 -14.67 8.38
CA VAL A 452 -3.55 -13.94 8.73
C VAL A 452 -3.78 -12.91 9.84
N LEU A 453 -4.97 -12.31 9.91
CA LEU A 453 -5.36 -11.42 11.01
C LEU A 453 -5.50 -12.18 12.33
N ALA A 454 -6.22 -13.32 12.33
CA ALA A 454 -6.38 -14.18 13.50
C ALA A 454 -5.04 -14.80 13.95
N GLU A 455 -4.17 -15.14 13.00
CA GLU A 455 -2.82 -15.64 13.29
C GLU A 455 -1.99 -14.58 14.01
N ALA A 456 -1.97 -13.33 13.50
CA ALA A 456 -1.29 -12.23 14.14
C ALA A 456 -1.83 -11.96 15.56
N GLU A 457 -3.15 -11.89 15.70
CA GLU A 457 -3.82 -11.66 16.98
C GLU A 457 -3.42 -12.72 18.03
N ARG A 458 -3.44 -14.01 17.66
CA ARG A 458 -3.22 -15.13 18.58
C ARG A 458 -1.75 -15.46 18.85
N MET A 459 -0.87 -15.31 17.86
CA MET A 459 0.53 -15.74 17.96
C MET A 459 1.50 -14.61 18.31
N THR A 460 1.19 -13.36 17.93
CA THR A 460 2.07 -12.20 18.13
C THR A 460 1.39 -11.07 18.92
N ASN A 461 0.21 -11.32 19.46
CA ASN A 461 -0.62 -10.31 20.11
C ASN A 461 -0.90 -9.10 19.17
N GLY A 462 -0.90 -9.32 17.87
CA GLY A 462 -1.12 -8.32 16.84
C GLY A 462 -0.01 -7.27 16.68
N VAL A 463 1.16 -7.49 17.30
CA VAL A 463 2.30 -6.57 17.20
C VAL A 463 3.01 -6.73 15.85
N THR A 464 3.11 -7.96 15.35
CA THR A 464 3.60 -8.28 14.00
C THR A 464 2.67 -9.27 13.33
N LEU A 465 2.88 -9.56 12.07
CA LEU A 465 2.25 -10.71 11.42
C LEU A 465 2.71 -12.04 12.08
N GLY A 466 1.84 -13.03 12.04
CA GLY A 466 2.18 -14.41 12.41
C GLY A 466 3.05 -15.09 11.34
N PRO A 467 3.46 -16.36 11.59
CA PRO A 467 4.45 -17.03 10.74
C PRO A 467 4.00 -17.25 9.29
N CYS A 468 2.74 -17.61 9.05
CA CYS A 468 2.21 -17.84 7.71
C CYS A 468 2.08 -16.51 6.94
N GLY A 469 1.35 -15.54 7.51
CA GLY A 469 1.18 -14.22 6.91
C GLY A 469 2.51 -13.51 6.72
N GLY A 470 3.37 -13.51 7.74
CA GLY A 470 4.70 -12.89 7.69
C GLY A 470 5.60 -13.51 6.62
N ARG A 471 5.53 -14.82 6.43
CA ARG A 471 6.32 -15.51 5.38
C ARG A 471 5.87 -15.14 3.97
N ILE A 472 4.57 -15.07 3.72
CA ILE A 472 4.02 -14.63 2.43
C ILE A 472 4.53 -13.22 2.10
N ILE A 473 4.40 -12.28 3.05
CA ILE A 473 4.82 -10.89 2.85
C ILE A 473 6.34 -10.81 2.65
N ALA A 474 7.14 -11.44 3.50
CA ALA A 474 8.59 -11.37 3.41
C ALA A 474 9.12 -11.92 2.09
N GLU A 475 8.60 -13.06 1.60
CA GLU A 475 9.09 -13.65 0.35
C GLU A 475 8.77 -12.81 -0.88
N VAL A 476 7.59 -12.20 -0.92
CA VAL A 476 7.22 -11.36 -2.07
C VAL A 476 7.99 -10.04 -2.03
N PHE A 477 8.03 -9.34 -0.90
CA PHE A 477 8.79 -8.08 -0.78
C PHE A 477 10.26 -8.26 -1.13
N ILE A 478 10.93 -9.23 -0.50
CA ILE A 478 12.35 -9.52 -0.79
C ILE A 478 12.51 -9.99 -2.23
N GLY A 479 11.55 -10.77 -2.72
CA GLY A 479 11.55 -11.24 -4.10
C GLY A 479 11.50 -10.11 -5.12
N LEU A 480 10.58 -9.17 -4.95
CA LEU A 480 10.46 -8.01 -5.83
C LEU A 480 11.74 -7.16 -5.81
N LEU A 481 12.30 -6.91 -4.61
CA LEU A 481 13.57 -6.18 -4.48
C LEU A 481 14.77 -6.90 -5.13
N GLN A 482 14.82 -8.24 -5.04
CA GLN A 482 15.90 -9.04 -5.64
C GLN A 482 15.75 -9.21 -7.16
N LEU A 483 14.52 -9.19 -7.67
CA LEU A 483 14.23 -9.39 -9.10
C LEU A 483 14.28 -8.08 -9.89
N ASP A 484 14.22 -6.93 -9.22
CA ASP A 484 14.34 -5.63 -9.88
C ASP A 484 15.72 -5.46 -10.52
N PRO A 485 15.80 -5.39 -11.88
CA PRO A 485 17.08 -5.25 -12.58
C PRO A 485 17.76 -3.90 -12.34
N ALA A 486 17.01 -2.88 -11.89
CA ALA A 486 17.52 -1.53 -11.59
C ALA A 486 17.74 -1.31 -10.07
N GLY A 487 17.28 -2.23 -9.23
CA GLY A 487 17.38 -2.16 -7.77
C GLY A 487 18.81 -2.30 -7.25
N TYR A 488 19.12 -1.63 -6.12
CA TYR A 488 20.47 -1.64 -5.57
C TYR A 488 20.93 -3.05 -5.17
N LEU A 489 20.04 -3.92 -4.70
CA LEU A 489 20.39 -5.29 -4.33
C LEU A 489 20.97 -6.09 -5.50
N ARG A 490 20.63 -5.74 -6.73
CA ARG A 490 21.14 -6.40 -7.93
C ARG A 490 22.30 -5.64 -8.58
N VAL A 491 22.18 -4.31 -8.66
CA VAL A 491 23.17 -3.46 -9.37
C VAL A 491 24.43 -3.23 -8.50
N GLN A 492 24.22 -3.00 -7.19
CA GLN A 492 25.28 -2.68 -6.24
C GLN A 492 24.91 -3.21 -4.84
N PRO A 493 25.04 -4.53 -4.58
CA PRO A 493 24.54 -5.16 -3.34
C PRO A 493 25.10 -4.57 -2.05
N ASN A 494 26.29 -3.98 -2.10
CA ASN A 494 26.95 -3.33 -0.96
C ASN A 494 26.67 -1.83 -0.86
N TRP A 495 25.71 -1.31 -1.66
CA TRP A 495 25.32 0.10 -1.58
C TRP A 495 24.73 0.46 -0.21
N THR A 496 25.07 1.63 0.25
CA THR A 496 24.52 2.25 1.46
C THR A 496 23.89 3.60 1.12
N PRO A 497 22.91 4.08 1.90
CA PRO A 497 22.25 5.37 1.67
C PRO A 497 23.24 6.53 1.53
N THR A 498 22.99 7.40 0.58
CA THR A 498 23.83 8.55 0.22
C THR A 498 23.22 9.90 0.59
N LEU A 499 21.91 9.94 0.86
CA LEU A 499 21.24 11.13 1.38
C LEU A 499 21.51 11.29 2.88
N PRO A 500 21.46 12.52 3.41
CA PRO A 500 21.65 12.76 4.83
C PRO A 500 20.66 11.99 5.70
N ALA A 501 21.14 11.34 6.74
CA ALA A 501 20.38 10.58 7.71
C ALA A 501 20.74 10.99 9.14
N ALA A 502 19.81 10.83 10.08
CA ALA A 502 20.04 11.10 11.50
C ALA A 502 21.14 10.19 12.09
N THR A 503 21.25 8.95 11.59
CA THR A 503 22.30 8.00 11.95
C THR A 503 23.07 7.61 10.70
N PRO A 504 24.37 7.91 10.61
CA PRO A 504 25.20 7.54 9.45
C PRO A 504 25.12 6.05 9.11
N GLY A 505 25.04 5.73 7.82
CA GLY A 505 24.92 4.35 7.32
C GLY A 505 23.51 3.75 7.44
N THR A 506 22.53 4.50 7.94
CA THR A 506 21.11 4.14 7.93
C THR A 506 20.31 5.15 7.14
N PHE A 507 19.07 4.83 6.82
CA PHE A 507 18.12 5.78 6.24
C PHE A 507 16.71 5.28 6.53
N LYS A 508 15.91 6.10 7.22
CA LYS A 508 14.54 5.78 7.64
C LYS A 508 13.54 6.68 6.94
N MET A 509 12.26 6.36 7.10
CA MET A 509 11.18 7.23 6.60
C MET A 509 11.28 8.65 7.17
N THR A 510 11.66 8.82 8.45
CA THR A 510 11.90 10.15 9.04
C THR A 510 13.03 10.91 8.36
N ASP A 511 14.05 10.23 7.84
CA ASP A 511 15.14 10.88 7.10
C ASP A 511 14.68 11.32 5.70
N LEU A 512 13.83 10.52 5.03
CA LEU A 512 13.19 10.90 3.78
C LEU A 512 12.31 12.13 3.97
N LEU A 513 11.51 12.18 5.04
CA LEU A 513 10.64 13.32 5.35
C LEU A 513 11.45 14.58 5.70
N ARG A 514 12.58 14.44 6.42
CA ARG A 514 13.54 15.55 6.63
C ARG A 514 14.16 16.00 5.31
N TRP A 515 14.57 15.06 4.47
CA TRP A 515 15.10 15.38 3.15
C TRP A 515 14.07 16.13 2.30
N ALA A 516 12.81 15.73 2.32
CA ALA A 516 11.70 16.41 1.62
C ALA A 516 11.35 17.76 2.24
N ARG A 517 11.87 18.11 3.42
CA ARG A 517 11.53 19.32 4.23
C ARG A 517 10.06 19.40 4.64
N VAL A 518 9.45 18.25 4.88
CA VAL A 518 8.09 18.16 5.41
C VAL A 518 8.06 17.77 6.90
N ASP A 519 9.23 17.63 7.51
CA ASP A 519 9.41 17.37 8.93
C ASP A 519 9.06 18.61 9.79
N PRO A 520 8.79 18.44 11.10
CA PRO A 520 8.38 19.52 11.99
C PRO A 520 9.36 20.70 12.01
N ALA A 521 10.67 20.40 12.11
CA ALA A 521 11.70 21.45 12.18
C ALA A 521 11.75 22.29 10.91
N SER A 522 11.66 21.65 9.73
CA SER A 522 11.64 22.37 8.45
C SER A 522 10.39 23.25 8.27
N ARG A 523 9.28 22.90 8.92
CA ARG A 523 8.02 23.66 8.88
C ARG A 523 7.83 24.63 10.04
N GLY A 524 8.78 24.70 10.99
CA GLY A 524 8.68 25.55 12.18
C GLY A 524 7.61 25.09 13.17
N GLN A 525 7.41 23.78 13.32
CA GLN A 525 6.40 23.16 14.18
C GLN A 525 7.00 22.48 15.41
#